data_14d1c2043afd88ea2db90a65e6aafe56
#
_entry.id   14d1c2043afd88ea2db90a65e6aafe56
#
_cell.length_a   1.000
_cell.length_b   1.000
_cell.length_c   1.000
_cell.angle_alpha   90.00
_cell.angle_beta   90.00
_cell.angle_gamma   90.00
#
_symmetry.space_group_name_H-M   'P 1'
#
loop_
_entity.id
_entity.type
_entity.pdbx_description
1 polymer ?
#
loop_
_entity_poly.entity_id
_entity_poly.type
_entity_poly.pdbx_seq_one_letter_code
_entity_poly.pdbx_strand_id
1 'polypeptide(L)'
;MKLSHFDRFWLAEHQRQRDVAQVHPTDLDQPLNAEHSLEQQVLQRAERCAIQRNELTYVQRWHQSRRLLTLVLGVLASLLGIGTTQALLSQAQPISLLFAVGVLVLPNLMMLLLWALFALRRSKPRGITAFGLQLMYWLQRQPEQAALAASWVEHCQRQRLLTPLMAIVTHGFWLVIATFSAATLVLYLSFNDYAFRWATTILEQPQLMQWAQLIGWLPEVLFGVAVPEQGGTTSTADFSAIAGRWLTLCVLTYALLPRMLCLLGAMLVWAYRLTQLGLDLSEPGYYRVSQALQAQQRGAQVVDADAGDAAEQLVFHYARHGEGELIASLDYEADPSWNAAVSYWGVVASYTQKQALLKQLQAQPVAHLTLRVASSLTPDRSSMRYLASLAPYTQALKVVLIDAAGDTYRAQWQQLLQRYEVNYD
;
A
#
# COMPACT_ATOMS: atom_id res chain seq x y z
N MET A 1 -3.39 -3.60 -25.12
CA MET A 1 -3.49 -4.41 -23.89
C MET A 1 -4.72 -3.94 -23.12
N LYS A 2 -5.58 -4.85 -22.66
CA LYS A 2 -6.71 -4.45 -21.79
C LYS A 2 -6.17 -4.35 -20.36
N LEU A 3 -6.14 -3.14 -19.80
CA LEU A 3 -5.73 -2.90 -18.43
C LEU A 3 -6.73 -3.53 -17.45
N SER A 4 -6.22 -4.15 -16.39
CA SER A 4 -7.07 -4.60 -15.29
C SER A 4 -7.62 -3.39 -14.50
N HIS A 5 -8.68 -3.61 -13.71
CA HIS A 5 -9.21 -2.58 -12.82
C HIS A 5 -8.13 -2.04 -11.88
N PHE A 6 -7.35 -2.92 -11.27
CA PHE A 6 -6.22 -2.55 -10.42
C PHE A 6 -5.15 -1.73 -11.15
N ASP A 7 -4.80 -2.08 -12.41
CA ASP A 7 -3.77 -1.36 -13.17
C ASP A 7 -4.17 0.09 -13.46
N ARG A 8 -5.47 0.37 -13.66
CA ARG A 8 -5.99 1.73 -13.87
C ARG A 8 -5.77 2.59 -12.62
N PHE A 9 -6.08 2.05 -11.43
CA PHE A 9 -5.85 2.74 -10.16
C PHE A 9 -4.36 2.93 -9.87
N TRP A 10 -3.54 1.93 -10.19
CA TRP A 10 -2.09 2.07 -10.07
C TRP A 10 -1.52 3.17 -10.97
N LEU A 11 -1.95 3.23 -12.23
CA LEU A 11 -1.53 4.30 -13.16
C LEU A 11 -2.03 5.67 -12.68
N ALA A 12 -3.22 5.76 -12.13
CA ALA A 12 -3.73 6.99 -11.53
C ALA A 12 -2.86 7.44 -10.36
N GLU A 13 -2.44 6.52 -9.48
CA GLU A 13 -1.52 6.83 -8.39
C GLU A 13 -0.14 7.27 -8.90
N HIS A 14 0.38 6.62 -9.94
CA HIS A 14 1.63 7.03 -10.57
C HIS A 14 1.54 8.43 -11.15
N GLN A 15 0.43 8.75 -11.84
CA GLN A 15 0.20 10.07 -12.40
C GLN A 15 -0.03 11.12 -11.30
N ARG A 16 -0.71 10.78 -10.21
CA ARG A 16 -0.91 11.65 -9.05
C ARG A 16 0.42 12.19 -8.50
N GLN A 17 1.43 11.33 -8.36
CA GLN A 17 2.75 11.74 -7.85
C GLN A 17 3.41 12.79 -8.74
N ARG A 18 3.18 12.75 -10.06
CA ARG A 18 3.65 13.77 -10.99
C ARG A 18 2.81 15.05 -10.90
N ASP A 19 1.49 14.90 -10.78
CA ASP A 19 0.55 16.02 -10.71
C ASP A 19 0.67 16.83 -9.40
N VAL A 20 1.29 16.28 -8.34
CA VAL A 20 1.65 17.03 -7.14
C VAL A 20 2.62 18.17 -7.48
N ALA A 21 3.57 17.95 -8.38
CA ALA A 21 4.50 18.98 -8.80
C ALA A 21 3.83 19.96 -9.78
N GLN A 22 3.25 19.45 -10.86
CA GLN A 22 2.60 20.26 -11.91
C GLN A 22 1.64 19.40 -12.75
N VAL A 23 0.43 19.91 -13.00
CA VAL A 23 -0.49 19.36 -14.00
C VAL A 23 -0.13 19.94 -15.36
N HIS A 24 0.29 19.11 -16.32
CA HIS A 24 0.60 19.60 -17.67
C HIS A 24 -0.70 19.91 -18.43
N PRO A 25 -0.84 21.12 -19.00
CA PRO A 25 -2.04 21.52 -19.76
C PRO A 25 -2.36 20.54 -20.90
N THR A 26 -1.34 20.08 -21.61
CA THR A 26 -1.48 19.14 -22.75
C THR A 26 -2.12 17.80 -22.36
N ASP A 27 -2.02 17.41 -21.09
CA ASP A 27 -2.67 16.19 -20.59
C ASP A 27 -4.19 16.35 -20.44
N LEU A 28 -4.69 17.59 -20.53
CA LEU A 28 -6.11 17.94 -20.42
C LEU A 28 -6.75 18.31 -21.78
N ASP A 29 -5.96 18.51 -22.85
CA ASP A 29 -6.43 19.03 -24.14
C ASP A 29 -7.44 18.11 -24.85
N GLN A 30 -7.49 16.82 -24.50
CA GLN A 30 -8.44 15.90 -25.08
C GLN A 30 -9.71 15.82 -24.23
N PRO A 31 -10.90 16.02 -24.82
CA PRO A 31 -12.14 15.98 -24.09
C PRO A 31 -12.35 14.59 -23.45
N LEU A 32 -12.56 14.58 -22.15
CA LEU A 32 -12.98 13.40 -21.40
C LEU A 32 -14.50 13.29 -21.49
N ASN A 33 -15.02 12.06 -21.37
CA ASN A 33 -16.45 11.87 -21.41
C ASN A 33 -17.12 12.56 -20.21
N ALA A 34 -17.88 13.62 -20.46
CA ALA A 34 -18.52 14.43 -19.43
C ALA A 34 -19.61 13.66 -18.63
N GLU A 35 -20.13 12.56 -19.18
CA GLU A 35 -21.09 11.71 -18.48
C GLU A 35 -20.45 10.83 -17.39
N HIS A 36 -19.12 10.68 -17.40
CA HIS A 36 -18.41 9.90 -16.41
C HIS A 36 -18.26 10.67 -15.08
N SER A 37 -18.24 9.93 -13.97
CA SER A 37 -17.89 10.51 -12.66
C SER A 37 -16.48 11.10 -12.69
N LEU A 38 -16.19 12.06 -11.79
CA LEU A 38 -14.83 12.65 -11.70
C LEU A 38 -13.75 11.60 -11.51
N GLU A 39 -14.01 10.58 -10.69
CA GLU A 39 -13.10 9.46 -10.50
C GLU A 39 -12.81 8.72 -11.82
N GLN A 40 -13.84 8.42 -12.60
CA GLN A 40 -13.69 7.78 -13.90
C GLN A 40 -12.93 8.65 -14.88
N GLN A 41 -13.13 9.96 -14.85
CA GLN A 41 -12.38 10.91 -15.69
C GLN A 41 -10.90 10.96 -15.31
N VAL A 42 -10.57 10.96 -14.01
CA VAL A 42 -9.18 10.89 -13.52
C VAL A 42 -8.51 9.59 -13.96
N LEU A 43 -9.20 8.45 -13.84
CA LEU A 43 -8.70 7.15 -14.30
C LEU A 43 -8.47 7.13 -15.82
N GLN A 44 -9.41 7.67 -16.60
CA GLN A 44 -9.30 7.75 -18.06
C GLN A 44 -8.16 8.66 -18.51
N ARG A 45 -7.96 9.80 -17.83
CA ARG A 45 -6.81 10.68 -18.07
C ARG A 45 -5.51 9.94 -17.79
N ALA A 46 -5.39 9.29 -16.64
CA ALA A 46 -4.18 8.56 -16.28
C ALA A 46 -3.85 7.46 -17.29
N GLU A 47 -4.85 6.73 -17.81
CA GLU A 47 -4.68 5.74 -18.87
C GLU A 47 -4.16 6.38 -20.17
N ARG A 48 -4.70 7.53 -20.58
CA ARG A 48 -4.24 8.27 -21.76
C ARG A 48 -2.81 8.75 -21.60
N CYS A 49 -2.47 9.36 -20.47
CA CYS A 49 -1.10 9.80 -20.18
C CYS A 49 -0.10 8.63 -20.24
N ALA A 50 -0.48 7.47 -19.68
CA ALA A 50 0.35 6.27 -19.72
C ALA A 50 0.55 5.74 -21.16
N ILE A 51 -0.46 5.85 -22.03
CA ILE A 51 -0.33 5.50 -23.45
C ILE A 51 0.62 6.46 -24.17
N GLN A 52 0.43 7.77 -23.99
CA GLN A 52 1.26 8.81 -24.64
C GLN A 52 2.73 8.71 -24.25
N ARG A 53 3.00 8.38 -22.97
CA ARG A 53 4.37 8.24 -22.43
C ARG A 53 4.95 6.83 -22.58
N ASN A 54 4.25 5.93 -23.28
CA ASN A 54 4.65 4.53 -23.47
C ASN A 54 4.89 3.74 -22.15
N GLU A 55 4.23 4.13 -21.08
CA GLU A 55 4.37 3.51 -19.75
C GLU A 55 3.73 2.11 -19.69
N LEU A 56 2.82 1.79 -20.61
CA LEU A 56 2.18 0.47 -20.69
C LEU A 56 3.18 -0.66 -20.91
N THR A 57 4.30 -0.39 -21.59
CA THR A 57 5.37 -1.37 -21.77
C THR A 57 6.05 -1.71 -20.45
N TYR A 58 6.18 -0.73 -19.54
CA TYR A 58 6.73 -0.94 -18.19
C TYR A 58 5.76 -1.72 -17.31
N VAL A 59 4.45 -1.46 -17.41
CA VAL A 59 3.40 -2.24 -16.74
C VAL A 59 3.46 -3.70 -17.17
N GLN A 60 3.60 -3.97 -18.48
CA GLN A 60 3.74 -5.34 -19.00
C GLN A 60 4.99 -6.03 -18.45
N ARG A 61 6.14 -5.36 -18.48
CA ARG A 61 7.40 -5.90 -17.92
C ARG A 61 7.27 -6.18 -16.42
N TRP A 62 6.59 -5.31 -15.69
CA TRP A 62 6.28 -5.52 -14.27
C TRP A 62 5.48 -6.80 -14.03
N HIS A 63 4.42 -7.02 -14.81
CA HIS A 63 3.65 -8.25 -14.72
C HIS A 63 4.45 -9.50 -15.11
N GLN A 64 5.30 -9.39 -16.13
CA GLN A 64 6.21 -10.49 -16.52
C GLN A 64 7.22 -10.79 -15.42
N SER A 65 7.85 -9.77 -14.84
CA SER A 65 8.80 -9.93 -13.73
C SER A 65 8.15 -10.56 -12.51
N ARG A 66 6.93 -10.17 -12.17
CA ARG A 66 6.16 -10.79 -11.08
C ARG A 66 5.87 -12.27 -11.36
N ARG A 67 5.45 -12.61 -12.57
CA ARG A 67 5.21 -14.02 -12.97
C ARG A 67 6.48 -14.83 -12.88
N LEU A 68 7.59 -14.31 -13.40
CA LEU A 68 8.89 -14.96 -13.32
C LEU A 68 9.31 -15.17 -11.86
N LEU A 69 9.19 -14.14 -11.01
CA LEU A 69 9.49 -14.24 -9.59
C LEU A 69 8.63 -15.31 -8.89
N THR A 70 7.33 -15.33 -9.18
CA THR A 70 6.42 -16.35 -8.62
C THR A 70 6.81 -17.75 -9.06
N LEU A 71 7.19 -17.92 -10.32
CA LEU A 71 7.67 -19.21 -10.85
C LEU A 71 8.98 -19.64 -10.17
N VAL A 72 9.96 -18.75 -10.06
CA VAL A 72 11.23 -19.02 -9.39
C VAL A 72 11.02 -19.41 -7.92
N LEU A 73 10.17 -18.65 -7.21
CA LEU A 73 9.81 -18.98 -5.82
C LEU A 73 9.07 -20.32 -5.73
N GLY A 74 8.21 -20.64 -6.69
CA GLY A 74 7.51 -21.92 -6.76
C GLY A 74 8.48 -23.09 -6.96
N VAL A 75 9.43 -22.96 -7.91
CA VAL A 75 10.46 -23.97 -8.14
C VAL A 75 11.35 -24.15 -6.91
N LEU A 76 11.81 -23.05 -6.31
CA LEU A 76 12.61 -23.10 -5.09
C LEU A 76 11.86 -23.79 -3.95
N ALA A 77 10.61 -23.45 -3.73
CA ALA A 77 9.76 -24.08 -2.72
C ALA A 77 9.57 -25.57 -2.97
N SER A 78 9.38 -25.98 -4.23
CA SER A 78 9.24 -27.38 -4.62
C SER A 78 10.54 -28.16 -4.33
N LEU A 79 11.69 -27.59 -4.71
CA LEU A 79 13.00 -28.20 -4.44
C LEU A 79 13.28 -28.31 -2.93
N LEU A 80 12.89 -27.31 -2.14
CA LEU A 80 13.02 -27.36 -0.69
C LEU A 80 12.13 -28.47 -0.09
N GLY A 81 10.89 -28.60 -0.53
CA GLY A 81 9.98 -29.64 -0.07
C GLY A 81 10.49 -31.05 -0.39
N ILE A 82 10.90 -31.28 -1.64
CA ILE A 82 11.48 -32.55 -2.09
C ILE A 82 12.77 -32.85 -1.33
N GLY A 83 13.70 -31.89 -1.30
CA GLY A 83 15.02 -32.07 -0.70
C GLY A 83 14.94 -32.34 0.82
N THR A 84 14.06 -31.65 1.53
CA THR A 84 13.86 -31.88 2.98
C THR A 84 13.36 -33.29 3.24
N THR A 85 12.39 -33.78 2.47
CA THR A 85 11.84 -35.12 2.62
C THR A 85 12.86 -36.21 2.20
N GLN A 86 13.60 -36.00 1.12
CA GLN A 86 14.68 -36.92 0.72
C GLN A 86 15.78 -36.99 1.78
N ALA A 87 16.22 -35.83 2.30
CA ALA A 87 17.26 -35.80 3.34
C ALA A 87 16.82 -36.54 4.61
N LEU A 88 15.51 -36.44 4.98
CA LEU A 88 14.96 -37.22 6.07
C LEU A 88 14.98 -38.72 5.79
N LEU A 89 14.49 -39.15 4.60
CA LEU A 89 14.34 -40.56 4.26
C LEU A 89 15.65 -41.25 3.90
N SER A 90 16.72 -40.49 3.60
CA SER A 90 18.08 -41.01 3.35
C SER A 90 18.85 -41.31 4.64
N GLN A 91 18.30 -41.06 5.80
CA GLN A 91 18.97 -41.36 7.07
C GLN A 91 19.00 -42.88 7.34
N ALA A 92 19.90 -43.26 8.26
CA ALA A 92 20.01 -44.66 8.70
C ALA A 92 18.68 -45.12 9.33
N GLN A 93 18.19 -46.26 8.89
CA GLN A 93 16.97 -46.88 9.42
C GLN A 93 17.25 -47.66 10.72
N PRO A 94 16.29 -47.72 11.60
CA PRO A 94 14.94 -47.18 11.59
C PRO A 94 14.89 -45.68 11.92
N ILE A 95 14.05 -44.92 11.17
CA ILE A 95 13.91 -43.47 11.29
C ILE A 95 13.08 -43.11 12.55
N SER A 96 13.53 -42.14 13.34
CA SER A 96 12.75 -41.65 14.48
C SER A 96 11.52 -40.86 14.01
N LEU A 97 10.32 -41.26 14.42
CA LEU A 97 9.06 -40.59 14.09
C LEU A 97 9.00 -39.15 14.65
N LEU A 98 9.47 -38.97 15.89
CA LEU A 98 9.49 -37.62 16.51
C LEU A 98 10.38 -36.67 15.71
N PHE A 99 11.56 -37.15 15.29
CA PHE A 99 12.48 -36.38 14.41
C PHE A 99 11.84 -36.11 13.05
N ALA A 100 11.17 -37.08 12.44
CA ALA A 100 10.51 -36.94 11.15
C ALA A 100 9.40 -35.86 11.19
N VAL A 101 8.54 -35.88 12.23
CA VAL A 101 7.54 -34.84 12.46
C VAL A 101 8.24 -33.51 12.69
N GLY A 102 9.29 -33.47 13.51
CA GLY A 102 10.06 -32.25 13.78
C GLY A 102 10.58 -31.60 12.50
N VAL A 103 11.19 -32.36 11.61
CA VAL A 103 11.75 -31.85 10.35
C VAL A 103 10.67 -31.39 9.37
N LEU A 104 9.58 -32.16 9.22
CA LEU A 104 8.58 -31.87 8.18
C LEU A 104 7.51 -30.86 8.62
N VAL A 105 7.18 -30.83 9.91
CA VAL A 105 6.05 -30.03 10.42
C VAL A 105 6.51 -28.77 11.16
N LEU A 106 7.54 -28.90 12.02
CA LEU A 106 7.92 -27.81 12.94
C LEU A 106 8.32 -26.50 12.23
N PRO A 107 9.16 -26.50 11.15
CA PRO A 107 9.50 -25.26 10.46
C PRO A 107 8.27 -24.53 9.90
N ASN A 108 7.30 -25.31 9.41
CA ASN A 108 6.05 -24.77 8.88
C ASN A 108 5.20 -24.12 9.97
N LEU A 109 5.06 -24.77 11.13
CA LEU A 109 4.33 -24.22 12.29
C LEU A 109 5.05 -23.01 12.89
N MET A 110 6.36 -23.07 13.05
CA MET A 110 7.14 -21.93 13.57
C MET A 110 6.97 -20.68 12.70
N MET A 111 7.06 -20.84 11.40
CA MET A 111 6.86 -19.73 10.47
C MET A 111 5.40 -19.25 10.43
N LEU A 112 4.44 -20.12 10.67
CA LEU A 112 3.04 -19.72 10.84
C LEU A 112 2.85 -18.90 12.11
N LEU A 113 3.42 -19.34 13.22
CA LEU A 113 3.39 -18.64 14.50
C LEU A 113 4.08 -17.26 14.41
N LEU A 114 5.27 -17.21 13.81
CA LEU A 114 5.97 -15.95 13.58
C LEU A 114 5.14 -15.00 12.75
N TRP A 115 4.52 -15.47 11.67
CA TRP A 115 3.63 -14.67 10.86
C TRP A 115 2.43 -14.16 11.66
N ALA A 116 1.79 -15.00 12.47
CA ALA A 116 0.67 -14.61 13.33
C ALA A 116 1.09 -13.54 14.35
N LEU A 117 2.26 -13.69 14.98
CA LEU A 117 2.82 -12.69 15.91
C LEU A 117 3.08 -11.35 15.24
N PHE A 118 3.64 -11.35 14.00
CA PHE A 118 3.83 -10.12 13.25
C PHE A 118 2.51 -9.50 12.78
N ALA A 119 1.52 -10.31 12.42
CA ALA A 119 0.18 -9.83 12.04
C ALA A 119 -0.57 -9.19 13.21
N LEU A 120 -0.43 -9.74 14.43
CA LEU A 120 -1.00 -9.19 15.66
C LEU A 120 -0.30 -7.88 16.10
N ARG A 121 1.01 -7.78 15.91
CA ARG A 121 1.74 -6.54 16.11
C ARG A 121 1.42 -5.61 14.96
N ARG A 122 0.51 -4.65 15.16
CA ARG A 122 0.16 -3.58 14.19
C ARG A 122 1.34 -2.66 13.82
N SER A 123 2.57 -3.11 13.91
CA SER A 123 3.76 -2.36 13.53
C SER A 123 3.77 -2.17 12.01
N LYS A 124 3.91 -0.92 11.59
CA LYS A 124 4.08 -0.57 10.17
C LYS A 124 5.17 -1.48 9.60
N PRO A 125 4.95 -2.19 8.49
CA PRO A 125 5.90 -3.13 7.91
C PRO A 125 7.08 -2.38 7.27
N ARG A 126 7.92 -1.73 8.09
CA ARG A 126 9.06 -0.95 7.60
C ARG A 126 10.24 -1.80 7.12
N GLY A 127 10.45 -2.98 7.71
CA GLY A 127 11.64 -3.78 7.41
C GLY A 127 11.51 -4.63 6.15
N ILE A 128 10.45 -5.44 6.01
CA ILE A 128 10.27 -6.37 4.87
C ILE A 128 9.91 -5.63 3.59
N THR A 129 9.11 -4.56 3.69
CA THR A 129 8.80 -3.69 2.55
C THR A 129 10.01 -2.91 2.07
N ALA A 130 10.87 -2.43 2.98
CA ALA A 130 12.09 -1.74 2.61
C ALA A 130 13.05 -2.68 1.87
N PHE A 131 13.22 -3.93 2.32
CA PHE A 131 14.05 -4.93 1.63
C PHE A 131 13.48 -5.31 0.27
N GLY A 132 12.18 -5.55 0.17
CA GLY A 132 11.51 -5.84 -1.11
C GLY A 132 11.61 -4.67 -2.10
N LEU A 133 11.44 -3.43 -1.63
CA LEU A 133 11.65 -2.23 -2.42
C LEU A 133 13.11 -2.08 -2.85
N GLN A 134 14.05 -2.31 -1.95
CA GLN A 134 15.49 -2.20 -2.24
C GLN A 134 15.93 -3.24 -3.26
N LEU A 135 15.42 -4.48 -3.17
CA LEU A 135 15.63 -5.51 -4.19
C LEU A 135 15.00 -5.12 -5.54
N MET A 136 13.79 -4.54 -5.51
CA MET A 136 13.12 -4.06 -6.72
C MET A 136 13.88 -2.88 -7.36
N TYR A 137 14.37 -1.92 -6.58
CA TYR A 137 15.23 -0.84 -7.08
C TYR A 137 16.52 -1.38 -7.68
N TRP A 138 17.12 -2.37 -7.07
CA TRP A 138 18.34 -2.99 -7.57
C TRP A 138 18.13 -3.75 -8.89
N LEU A 139 16.96 -4.36 -9.08
CA LEU A 139 16.59 -5.05 -10.32
C LEU A 139 16.18 -4.10 -11.46
N GLN A 140 15.90 -2.82 -11.16
CA GLN A 140 15.43 -1.88 -12.16
C GLN A 140 16.54 -0.92 -12.59
N ARG A 141 16.96 -1.06 -13.84
CA ARG A 141 18.07 -0.29 -14.42
C ARG A 141 17.68 1.13 -14.87
N GLN A 142 16.38 1.46 -14.94
CA GLN A 142 15.89 2.75 -15.44
C GLN A 142 15.09 3.48 -14.35
N PRO A 143 15.33 4.79 -14.13
CA PRO A 143 14.67 5.57 -13.08
C PRO A 143 13.15 5.63 -13.24
N GLU A 144 12.64 5.67 -14.47
CA GLU A 144 11.20 5.69 -14.77
C GLU A 144 10.50 4.39 -14.35
N GLN A 145 11.16 3.24 -14.54
CA GLN A 145 10.65 1.95 -14.08
C GLN A 145 10.64 1.87 -12.55
N ALA A 146 11.66 2.45 -11.90
CA ALA A 146 11.72 2.52 -10.46
C ALA A 146 10.59 3.38 -9.88
N ALA A 147 10.29 4.52 -10.50
CA ALA A 147 9.19 5.40 -10.09
C ALA A 147 7.83 4.70 -10.23
N LEU A 148 7.59 4.00 -11.34
CA LEU A 148 6.37 3.24 -11.56
C LEU A 148 6.21 2.10 -10.54
N ALA A 149 7.30 1.41 -10.21
CA ALA A 149 7.31 0.37 -9.20
C ALA A 149 7.06 0.91 -7.79
N ALA A 150 7.64 2.07 -7.46
CA ALA A 150 7.41 2.75 -6.19
C ALA A 150 5.93 3.14 -6.04
N SER A 151 5.33 3.69 -7.09
CA SER A 151 3.91 4.02 -7.09
C SER A 151 3.00 2.80 -6.94
N TRP A 152 3.41 1.62 -7.46
CA TRP A 152 2.69 0.36 -7.24
C TRP A 152 2.66 -0.03 -5.76
N VAL A 153 3.81 0.07 -5.08
CA VAL A 153 3.90 -0.23 -3.64
C VAL A 153 3.09 0.76 -2.83
N GLU A 154 3.18 2.05 -3.15
CA GLU A 154 2.40 3.09 -2.48
C GLU A 154 0.90 2.89 -2.69
N HIS A 155 0.47 2.59 -3.91
CA HIS A 155 -0.92 2.23 -4.20
C HIS A 155 -1.38 1.04 -3.34
N CYS A 156 -0.58 -0.04 -3.28
CA CYS A 156 -0.89 -1.19 -2.43
C CYS A 156 -0.96 -0.84 -0.94
N GLN A 157 -0.11 0.08 -0.46
CA GLN A 157 -0.13 0.54 0.94
C GLN A 157 -1.39 1.36 1.24
N ARG A 158 -1.71 2.34 0.40
CA ARG A 158 -2.89 3.21 0.54
C ARG A 158 -4.19 2.41 0.53
N GLN A 159 -4.31 1.49 -0.40
CA GLN A 159 -5.49 0.60 -0.51
C GLN A 159 -5.45 -0.58 0.48
N ARG A 160 -4.47 -0.58 1.41
CA ARG A 160 -4.26 -1.65 2.41
C ARG A 160 -4.16 -3.05 1.79
N LEU A 161 -3.68 -3.16 0.56
CA LEU A 161 -3.51 -4.42 -0.18
C LEU A 161 -2.19 -5.12 0.15
N LEU A 162 -1.21 -4.40 0.70
CA LEU A 162 0.13 -4.94 0.92
C LEU A 162 0.14 -6.11 1.91
N THR A 163 -0.61 -6.01 3.00
CA THR A 163 -0.69 -7.07 4.02
C THR A 163 -1.26 -8.38 3.46
N PRO A 164 -2.44 -8.40 2.81
CA PRO A 164 -2.95 -9.63 2.21
C PRO A 164 -2.06 -10.15 1.08
N LEU A 165 -1.40 -9.28 0.32
CA LEU A 165 -0.44 -9.70 -0.70
C LEU A 165 0.75 -10.46 -0.10
N MET A 166 1.35 -9.91 0.97
CA MET A 166 2.46 -10.58 1.67
C MET A 166 2.03 -11.90 2.28
N ALA A 167 0.80 -11.97 2.80
CA ALA A 167 0.22 -13.21 3.29
C ALA A 167 0.07 -14.25 2.17
N ILE A 168 -0.46 -13.85 1.00
CA ILE A 168 -0.60 -14.74 -0.16
C ILE A 168 0.76 -15.31 -0.59
N VAL A 169 1.78 -14.46 -0.72
CA VAL A 169 3.12 -14.90 -1.12
C VAL A 169 3.72 -15.83 -0.08
N THR A 170 3.66 -15.47 1.20
CA THR A 170 4.26 -16.26 2.27
C THR A 170 3.55 -17.60 2.46
N HIS A 171 2.22 -17.60 2.58
CA HIS A 171 1.46 -18.84 2.77
C HIS A 171 1.49 -19.71 1.52
N GLY A 172 1.48 -19.11 0.31
CA GLY A 172 1.65 -19.82 -0.94
C GLY A 172 2.99 -20.54 -1.03
N PHE A 173 4.09 -19.87 -0.68
CA PHE A 173 5.43 -20.45 -0.67
C PHE A 173 5.52 -21.65 0.28
N TRP A 174 5.05 -21.52 1.52
CA TRP A 174 5.05 -22.62 2.50
C TRP A 174 4.07 -23.72 2.16
N LEU A 175 2.95 -23.41 1.51
CA LEU A 175 2.01 -24.41 1.01
C LEU A 175 2.63 -25.27 -0.07
N VAL A 176 3.39 -24.68 -1.01
CA VAL A 176 4.12 -25.42 -2.03
C VAL A 176 5.16 -26.35 -1.38
N ILE A 177 5.96 -25.88 -0.41
CA ILE A 177 6.89 -26.73 0.35
C ILE A 177 6.15 -27.92 0.96
N ALA A 178 5.07 -27.67 1.71
CA ALA A 178 4.30 -28.73 2.37
C ALA A 178 3.69 -29.72 1.38
N THR A 179 3.19 -29.24 0.24
CA THR A 179 2.61 -30.09 -0.81
C THR A 179 3.66 -31.01 -1.42
N PHE A 180 4.81 -30.46 -1.78
CA PHE A 180 5.89 -31.27 -2.37
C PHE A 180 6.54 -32.20 -1.34
N SER A 181 6.65 -31.77 -0.07
CA SER A 181 7.07 -32.68 1.02
C SER A 181 6.11 -33.85 1.19
N ALA A 182 4.80 -33.58 1.27
CA ALA A 182 3.78 -34.64 1.40
C ALA A 182 3.76 -35.58 0.18
N ALA A 183 3.80 -35.01 -1.01
CA ALA A 183 3.82 -35.79 -2.25
C ALA A 183 5.06 -36.69 -2.34
N THR A 184 6.26 -36.15 -2.03
CA THR A 184 7.50 -36.90 -1.98
C THR A 184 7.46 -38.00 -0.93
N LEU A 185 6.92 -37.68 0.26
CA LEU A 185 6.77 -38.66 1.33
C LEU A 185 5.86 -39.81 0.90
N VAL A 186 4.68 -39.54 0.34
CA VAL A 186 3.75 -40.54 -0.17
C VAL A 186 4.42 -41.37 -1.26
N LEU A 187 5.10 -40.74 -2.24
CA LEU A 187 5.77 -41.43 -3.33
C LEU A 187 6.83 -42.42 -2.81
N TYR A 188 7.72 -41.95 -1.94
CA TYR A 188 8.80 -42.77 -1.42
C TYR A 188 8.29 -43.93 -0.55
N LEU A 189 7.29 -43.65 0.34
CA LEU A 189 6.68 -44.68 1.17
C LEU A 189 5.84 -45.71 0.37
N SER A 190 5.40 -45.35 -0.84
CA SER A 190 4.66 -46.28 -1.72
C SER A 190 5.55 -47.23 -2.49
N PHE A 191 6.81 -46.85 -2.78
CA PHE A 191 7.70 -47.63 -3.62
C PHE A 191 8.92 -48.21 -2.89
N ASN A 192 9.16 -47.83 -1.65
CA ASN A 192 10.29 -48.33 -0.87
C ASN A 192 9.82 -48.75 0.52
N ASP A 193 10.53 -49.69 1.10
CA ASP A 193 10.31 -50.15 2.47
C ASP A 193 11.14 -49.30 3.45
N TYR A 194 10.45 -48.67 4.42
CA TYR A 194 11.08 -47.84 5.44
C TYR A 194 10.70 -48.34 6.82
N ALA A 195 11.70 -48.52 7.68
CA ALA A 195 11.49 -48.84 9.09
C ALA A 195 11.42 -47.57 9.94
N PHE A 196 10.41 -47.47 10.78
CA PHE A 196 10.22 -46.39 11.73
C PHE A 196 10.33 -46.88 13.20
N ARG A 197 10.65 -45.95 14.11
CA ARG A 197 10.66 -46.24 15.53
C ARG A 197 10.30 -44.97 16.33
N TRP A 198 9.78 -45.20 17.52
CA TRP A 198 9.78 -44.15 18.56
C TRP A 198 11.13 -44.18 19.26
N ALA A 199 11.96 -43.16 19.08
CA ALA A 199 13.28 -43.07 19.70
C ALA A 199 13.63 -41.63 20.01
N THR A 200 14.16 -41.43 21.20
CA THR A 200 14.72 -40.18 21.72
C THR A 200 15.81 -40.52 22.73
N THR A 201 16.76 -39.63 22.90
CA THR A 201 17.84 -39.81 23.87
C THR A 201 17.52 -39.14 25.20
N ILE A 202 16.57 -38.18 25.20
CA ILE A 202 16.31 -37.31 26.36
C ILE A 202 15.00 -37.66 27.08
N LEU A 203 13.97 -38.08 26.33
CA LEU A 203 12.63 -38.34 26.88
C LEU A 203 12.49 -39.80 27.31
N GLU A 204 11.87 -40.05 28.45
CA GLU A 204 11.42 -41.36 28.84
C GLU A 204 10.23 -41.82 27.99
N GLN A 205 10.02 -43.15 27.89
CA GLN A 205 8.95 -43.73 27.07
C GLN A 205 7.55 -43.14 27.38
N PRO A 206 7.14 -42.96 28.64
CA PRO A 206 5.83 -42.38 28.94
C PRO A 206 5.68 -40.94 28.46
N GLN A 207 6.73 -40.11 28.60
CA GLN A 207 6.74 -38.73 28.14
C GLN A 207 6.69 -38.67 26.61
N LEU A 208 7.45 -39.53 25.93
CA LEU A 208 7.46 -39.62 24.46
C LEU A 208 6.05 -39.95 23.93
N MET A 209 5.36 -40.89 24.56
CA MET A 209 3.99 -41.27 24.16
C MET A 209 2.98 -40.15 24.43
N GLN A 210 3.14 -39.39 25.52
CA GLN A 210 2.29 -38.23 25.76
C GLN A 210 2.44 -37.18 24.64
N TRP A 211 3.67 -36.88 24.23
CA TRP A 211 3.92 -35.96 23.09
C TRP A 211 3.37 -36.55 21.80
N ALA A 212 3.55 -37.83 21.54
CA ALA A 212 3.00 -38.52 20.38
C ALA A 212 1.47 -38.43 20.31
N GLN A 213 0.79 -38.66 21.44
CA GLN A 213 -0.67 -38.53 21.57
C GLN A 213 -1.14 -37.09 21.36
N LEU A 214 -0.41 -36.09 21.91
CA LEU A 214 -0.72 -34.69 21.71
C LEU A 214 -0.62 -34.28 20.21
N ILE A 215 0.43 -34.73 19.53
CA ILE A 215 0.61 -34.50 18.11
C ILE A 215 -0.40 -35.34 17.30
N GLY A 216 -0.70 -36.53 17.69
CA GLY A 216 -1.60 -37.44 17.00
C GLY A 216 -3.08 -37.12 17.15
N TRP A 217 -3.45 -36.32 18.16
CA TRP A 217 -4.86 -36.01 18.45
C TRP A 217 -5.61 -35.42 17.23
N LEU A 218 -5.07 -34.44 16.56
CA LEU A 218 -5.77 -33.81 15.45
C LEU A 218 -5.84 -34.68 14.19
N PRO A 219 -4.76 -35.38 13.73
CA PRO A 219 -4.87 -36.41 12.70
C PRO A 219 -5.88 -37.52 13.02
N GLU A 220 -5.98 -37.96 14.28
CA GLU A 220 -6.94 -38.97 14.70
C GLU A 220 -8.38 -38.45 14.60
N VAL A 221 -8.66 -37.25 15.08
CA VAL A 221 -10.00 -36.62 14.98
C VAL A 221 -10.43 -36.40 13.54
N LEU A 222 -9.51 -35.98 12.67
CA LEU A 222 -9.83 -35.65 11.28
C LEU A 222 -9.90 -36.86 10.34
N PHE A 223 -9.04 -37.86 10.57
CA PHE A 223 -8.84 -38.97 9.64
C PHE A 223 -9.01 -40.37 10.29
N GLY A 224 -9.25 -40.46 11.58
CA GLY A 224 -9.43 -41.71 12.27
C GLY A 224 -8.17 -42.56 12.42
N VAL A 225 -6.98 -41.98 12.28
CA VAL A 225 -5.69 -42.70 12.36
C VAL A 225 -5.02 -42.39 13.70
N ALA A 226 -5.04 -43.37 14.60
CA ALA A 226 -4.43 -43.27 15.91
C ALA A 226 -2.89 -43.27 15.84
N VAL A 227 -2.27 -42.82 16.93
CA VAL A 227 -0.82 -42.85 17.09
C VAL A 227 -0.32 -44.30 17.01
N PRO A 228 0.71 -44.61 16.20
CA PRO A 228 1.25 -45.97 16.14
C PRO A 228 1.92 -46.37 17.47
N GLU A 229 1.45 -47.45 18.05
CA GLU A 229 2.03 -48.01 19.26
C GLU A 229 3.13 -49.01 18.91
N GLN A 230 4.28 -48.89 19.56
CA GLN A 230 5.43 -49.78 19.36
C GLN A 230 5.42 -50.82 20.48
N GLY A 231 5.13 -52.06 20.13
CA GLY A 231 5.11 -53.17 21.06
C GLY A 231 3.83 -54.03 20.94
N GLY A 232 3.76 -55.11 21.62
CA GLY A 232 2.64 -56.07 21.56
C GLY A 232 2.76 -57.10 20.42
N THR A 233 1.64 -57.48 19.83
CA THR A 233 1.57 -58.49 18.75
C THR A 233 1.79 -57.94 17.36
N THR A 234 1.99 -56.60 17.23
CA THR A 234 2.14 -55.90 15.95
C THR A 234 3.53 -56.20 15.36
N SER A 235 3.58 -56.68 14.12
CA SER A 235 4.86 -56.90 13.42
C SER A 235 5.56 -55.57 13.18
N THR A 236 6.90 -55.59 13.04
CA THR A 236 7.68 -54.34 12.72
C THR A 236 7.28 -53.75 11.37
N ALA A 237 6.86 -54.55 10.42
CA ALA A 237 6.37 -54.12 9.11
C ALA A 237 5.01 -53.42 9.24
N ASP A 238 4.06 -53.99 9.98
CA ASP A 238 2.73 -53.36 10.21
C ASP A 238 2.87 -52.06 10.97
N PHE A 239 3.75 -52.00 11.98
CA PHE A 239 4.04 -50.74 12.69
C PHE A 239 4.55 -49.67 11.74
N SER A 240 5.52 -49.99 10.86
CA SER A 240 6.11 -49.04 9.93
C SER A 240 5.10 -48.54 8.90
N ALA A 241 4.19 -49.41 8.45
CA ALA A 241 3.12 -49.01 7.54
C ALA A 241 2.13 -48.06 8.19
N ILE A 242 1.71 -48.30 9.45
CA ILE A 242 0.86 -47.40 10.21
C ILE A 242 1.59 -46.07 10.48
N ALA A 243 2.87 -46.17 10.89
CA ALA A 243 3.72 -45.00 11.17
C ALA A 243 3.90 -44.08 9.95
N GLY A 244 4.12 -44.63 8.77
CA GLY A 244 4.23 -43.88 7.51
C GLY A 244 2.93 -43.16 7.15
N ARG A 245 1.77 -43.82 7.32
CA ARG A 245 0.44 -43.21 7.14
C ARG A 245 0.22 -42.07 8.14
N TRP A 246 0.48 -42.32 9.40
CA TRP A 246 0.32 -41.34 10.48
C TRP A 246 1.23 -40.13 10.25
N LEU A 247 2.50 -40.32 9.89
CA LEU A 247 3.43 -39.24 9.56
C LEU A 247 2.91 -38.38 8.41
N THR A 248 2.41 -39.02 7.34
CA THR A 248 1.83 -38.31 6.19
C THR A 248 0.64 -37.46 6.63
N LEU A 249 -0.24 -37.99 7.48
CA LEU A 249 -1.40 -37.27 8.01
C LEU A 249 -1.00 -36.11 8.92
N CYS A 250 0.08 -36.26 9.70
CA CYS A 250 0.65 -35.15 10.47
C CYS A 250 1.09 -34.00 9.55
N VAL A 251 1.76 -34.29 8.44
CA VAL A 251 2.16 -33.26 7.47
C VAL A 251 0.93 -32.58 6.83
N LEU A 252 -0.07 -33.36 6.44
CA LEU A 252 -1.32 -32.82 5.87
C LEU A 252 -2.05 -31.93 6.89
N THR A 253 -2.16 -32.39 8.15
CA THR A 253 -2.91 -31.69 9.19
C THR A 253 -2.23 -30.41 9.67
N TYR A 254 -0.94 -30.46 9.95
CA TYR A 254 -0.22 -29.38 10.62
C TYR A 254 0.56 -28.47 9.67
N ALA A 255 1.02 -28.98 8.53
CA ALA A 255 1.75 -28.16 7.58
C ALA A 255 0.87 -27.67 6.43
N LEU A 256 0.07 -28.54 5.80
CA LEU A 256 -0.67 -28.19 4.59
C LEU A 256 -2.00 -27.47 4.92
N LEU A 257 -2.84 -28.06 5.78
CA LEU A 257 -4.19 -27.55 6.05
C LEU A 257 -4.19 -26.09 6.60
N PRO A 258 -3.39 -25.74 7.63
CA PRO A 258 -3.38 -24.38 8.16
C PRO A 258 -2.90 -23.35 7.12
N ARG A 259 -1.93 -23.73 6.28
CA ARG A 259 -1.43 -22.86 5.20
C ARG A 259 -2.47 -22.63 4.13
N MET A 260 -3.20 -23.68 3.76
CA MET A 260 -4.31 -23.57 2.80
C MET A 260 -5.40 -22.63 3.33
N LEU A 261 -5.80 -22.78 4.59
CA LEU A 261 -6.81 -21.91 5.20
C LEU A 261 -6.35 -20.45 5.27
N CYS A 262 -5.10 -20.19 5.69
CA CYS A 262 -4.54 -18.85 5.73
C CYS A 262 -4.41 -18.24 4.33
N LEU A 263 -4.01 -19.02 3.33
CA LEU A 263 -3.94 -18.57 1.94
C LEU A 263 -5.33 -18.21 1.40
N LEU A 264 -6.33 -19.06 1.61
CA LEU A 264 -7.72 -18.79 1.21
C LEU A 264 -8.24 -17.52 1.90
N GLY A 265 -8.03 -17.38 3.20
CA GLY A 265 -8.40 -16.17 3.94
C GLY A 265 -7.73 -14.92 3.39
N ALA A 266 -6.42 -14.99 3.09
CA ALA A 266 -5.69 -13.88 2.50
C ALA A 266 -6.18 -13.53 1.09
N MET A 267 -6.52 -14.54 0.26
CA MET A 267 -7.11 -14.34 -1.06
C MET A 267 -8.50 -13.69 -0.99
N LEU A 268 -9.33 -14.11 -0.04
CA LEU A 268 -10.65 -13.51 0.18
C LEU A 268 -10.54 -12.05 0.61
N VAL A 269 -9.63 -11.75 1.55
CA VAL A 269 -9.35 -10.36 1.97
C VAL A 269 -8.82 -9.53 0.80
N TRP A 270 -7.92 -10.07 0.00
CA TRP A 270 -7.41 -9.43 -1.21
C TRP A 270 -8.53 -9.13 -2.20
N ALA A 271 -9.35 -10.13 -2.53
CA ALA A 271 -10.48 -9.98 -3.46
C ALA A 271 -11.48 -8.94 -2.96
N TYR A 272 -11.85 -8.98 -1.68
CA TYR A 272 -12.72 -7.98 -1.07
C TYR A 272 -12.13 -6.57 -1.16
N ARG A 273 -10.84 -6.40 -0.88
CA ARG A 273 -10.18 -5.09 -0.99
C ARG A 273 -10.14 -4.56 -2.41
N LEU A 274 -10.02 -5.43 -3.41
CA LEU A 274 -10.08 -5.04 -4.82
C LEU A 274 -11.45 -4.49 -5.21
N THR A 275 -12.54 -4.91 -4.57
CA THR A 275 -13.88 -4.34 -4.82
C THR A 275 -14.08 -2.98 -4.14
N GLN A 276 -13.22 -2.63 -3.19
CA GLN A 276 -13.27 -1.37 -2.44
C GLN A 276 -12.27 -0.34 -2.96
N LEU A 277 -11.64 -0.59 -4.13
CA LEU A 277 -10.73 0.38 -4.72
C LEU A 277 -11.48 1.68 -5.03
N GLY A 278 -10.90 2.81 -4.62
CA GLY A 278 -11.41 4.13 -4.86
C GLY A 278 -10.28 5.16 -4.82
N LEU A 279 -10.50 6.29 -5.49
CA LEU A 279 -9.59 7.43 -5.43
C LEU A 279 -10.08 8.42 -4.38
N ASP A 280 -9.19 8.82 -3.49
CA ASP A 280 -9.44 9.94 -2.61
C ASP A 280 -9.16 11.25 -3.37
N LEU A 281 -10.21 11.84 -3.95
CA LEU A 281 -10.12 13.06 -4.74
C LEU A 281 -9.72 14.30 -3.90
N SER A 282 -9.67 14.20 -2.58
CA SER A 282 -9.18 15.27 -1.70
C SER A 282 -7.65 15.29 -1.58
N GLU A 283 -6.97 14.22 -2.00
CA GLU A 283 -5.52 14.11 -1.98
C GLU A 283 -4.86 15.10 -2.96
N PRO A 284 -3.71 15.71 -2.58
CA PRO A 284 -2.92 16.52 -3.50
C PRO A 284 -2.59 15.76 -4.80
N GLY A 285 -2.65 16.43 -5.92
CA GLY A 285 -2.54 15.82 -7.24
C GLY A 285 -3.90 15.42 -7.80
N TYR A 286 -4.67 14.55 -7.15
CA TYR A 286 -6.04 14.26 -7.58
C TYR A 286 -6.95 15.48 -7.46
N TYR A 287 -6.84 16.22 -6.37
CA TYR A 287 -7.58 17.47 -6.19
C TYR A 287 -7.30 18.47 -7.29
N ARG A 288 -6.00 18.72 -7.61
CA ARG A 288 -5.61 19.63 -8.69
C ARG A 288 -6.19 19.21 -10.04
N VAL A 289 -6.08 17.92 -10.36
CA VAL A 289 -6.64 17.38 -11.61
C VAL A 289 -8.15 17.51 -11.65
N SER A 290 -8.84 17.19 -10.54
CA SER A 290 -10.29 17.28 -10.48
C SER A 290 -10.78 18.72 -10.64
N GLN A 291 -10.08 19.71 -10.05
CA GLN A 291 -10.37 21.12 -10.25
C GLN A 291 -10.13 21.56 -11.70
N ALA A 292 -9.02 21.15 -12.30
CA ALA A 292 -8.74 21.46 -13.69
C ALA A 292 -9.77 20.87 -14.66
N LEU A 293 -10.21 19.63 -14.42
CA LEU A 293 -11.27 18.98 -15.20
C LEU A 293 -12.63 19.69 -15.04
N GLN A 294 -12.97 20.08 -13.81
CA GLN A 294 -14.20 20.85 -13.56
C GLN A 294 -14.14 22.24 -14.18
N ALA A 295 -12.99 22.92 -14.13
CA ALA A 295 -12.79 24.21 -14.78
C ALA A 295 -12.95 24.09 -16.29
N GLN A 296 -12.42 23.06 -16.91
CA GLN A 296 -12.58 22.79 -18.35
C GLN A 296 -14.03 22.51 -18.74
N GLN A 297 -14.79 21.77 -17.92
CA GLN A 297 -16.21 21.54 -18.14
C GLN A 297 -17.04 22.81 -17.96
N ARG A 298 -16.67 23.67 -17.01
CA ARG A 298 -17.30 24.99 -16.78
C ARG A 298 -16.83 26.04 -17.79
N GLY A 299 -15.62 25.90 -18.34
CA GLY A 299 -14.98 26.87 -19.23
C GLY A 299 -15.63 27.01 -20.60
N ALA A 300 -16.61 26.18 -20.95
CA ALA A 300 -17.50 26.43 -22.09
C ALA A 300 -18.56 27.49 -21.79
N GLN A 301 -18.67 27.94 -20.55
CA GLN A 301 -19.53 29.02 -20.11
C GLN A 301 -18.78 29.93 -19.13
N VAL A 302 -17.70 30.57 -19.58
CA VAL A 302 -17.39 31.90 -19.05
C VAL A 302 -18.46 32.83 -19.65
N VAL A 303 -19.65 32.74 -19.11
CA VAL A 303 -20.47 33.92 -19.01
C VAL A 303 -19.69 34.80 -18.07
N ASP A 304 -19.05 35.80 -18.65
CA ASP A 304 -18.49 36.92 -17.88
C ASP A 304 -19.70 37.53 -17.13
N ALA A 305 -20.02 36.93 -15.97
CA ALA A 305 -21.05 37.41 -15.08
C ALA A 305 -20.70 38.83 -14.57
N ASP A 306 -19.56 39.33 -14.96
CA ASP A 306 -18.98 40.60 -14.57
C ASP A 306 -18.93 41.63 -15.69
N ALA A 307 -19.45 41.30 -16.89
CA ALA A 307 -19.66 42.31 -17.94
C ALA A 307 -20.84 43.26 -17.64
N GLY A 308 -21.54 43.07 -16.54
CA GLY A 308 -22.62 43.92 -16.08
C GLY A 308 -22.48 44.23 -14.60
N ASP A 309 -22.31 45.52 -14.31
CA ASP A 309 -22.54 46.22 -13.08
C ASP A 309 -21.53 46.14 -11.94
N ALA A 310 -21.06 47.35 -11.61
CA ALA A 310 -20.46 47.81 -10.38
C ALA A 310 -19.46 46.87 -9.71
N ALA A 311 -18.19 47.10 -9.98
CA ALA A 311 -17.09 46.57 -9.19
C ALA A 311 -17.47 46.64 -7.70
N GLU A 312 -17.84 45.52 -7.12
CA GLU A 312 -18.00 45.36 -5.68
C GLU A 312 -16.70 45.89 -5.06
N GLN A 313 -16.72 47.05 -4.46
CA GLN A 313 -15.57 47.62 -3.80
C GLN A 313 -15.29 46.77 -2.58
N LEU A 314 -14.39 45.81 -2.72
CA LEU A 314 -13.87 45.05 -1.58
C LEU A 314 -13.14 46.05 -0.68
N VAL A 315 -13.65 46.22 0.53
CA VAL A 315 -13.06 47.11 1.55
C VAL A 315 -12.35 46.22 2.56
N PHE A 316 -11.08 46.49 2.80
CA PHE A 316 -10.27 45.78 3.79
C PHE A 316 -10.39 46.54 5.13
N HIS A 317 -11.12 45.94 6.07
CA HIS A 317 -11.25 46.48 7.43
C HIS A 317 -10.29 45.75 8.34
N TYR A 318 -9.27 46.39 8.87
CA TYR A 318 -8.28 45.77 9.73
C TYR A 318 -8.69 45.82 11.19
N ALA A 319 -8.30 44.82 11.98
CA ALA A 319 -8.51 44.77 13.41
C ALA A 319 -7.75 45.88 14.12
N ARG A 320 -8.31 46.39 15.25
CA ARG A 320 -7.63 47.34 16.10
C ARG A 320 -6.67 46.70 17.11
N HIS A 321 -6.90 45.42 17.42
CA HIS A 321 -6.14 44.65 18.40
C HIS A 321 -5.84 43.26 17.84
N GLY A 322 -4.69 42.76 18.13
CA GLY A 322 -4.24 41.41 17.79
C GLY A 322 -2.82 41.20 18.35
N GLU A 323 -2.45 39.97 18.67
CA GLU A 323 -1.15 39.64 19.23
C GLU A 323 -0.44 38.55 18.39
N GLY A 324 0.89 38.74 18.26
CA GLY A 324 1.72 37.78 17.54
C GLY A 324 1.64 37.84 16.01
N GLU A 325 2.37 36.93 15.38
CA GLU A 325 2.46 36.80 13.94
C GLU A 325 2.02 35.42 13.49
N LEU A 326 1.31 35.34 12.36
CA LEU A 326 0.89 34.10 11.76
C LEU A 326 1.25 34.09 10.28
N ILE A 327 1.81 32.98 9.82
CA ILE A 327 2.17 32.75 8.41
C ILE A 327 1.34 31.59 7.91
N ALA A 328 0.71 31.73 6.73
CA ALA A 328 0.02 30.64 6.05
C ALA A 328 0.33 30.68 4.55
N SER A 329 0.23 29.53 3.87
CA SER A 329 0.40 29.41 2.41
C SER A 329 -0.97 29.22 1.76
N LEU A 330 -1.35 30.08 0.82
CA LEU A 330 -2.61 30.01 0.11
C LEU A 330 -2.43 29.27 -1.22
N ASP A 331 -3.17 28.16 -1.35
CA ASP A 331 -3.19 27.31 -2.55
C ASP A 331 -1.78 26.87 -3.05
N TYR A 332 -0.79 26.85 -2.14
CA TYR A 332 0.60 26.54 -2.41
C TYR A 332 1.18 25.67 -1.29
N GLU A 333 1.82 24.54 -1.65
CA GLU A 333 2.56 23.71 -0.70
C GLU A 333 3.89 24.38 -0.37
N ALA A 334 4.08 24.75 0.89
CA ALA A 334 5.35 25.30 1.36
C ALA A 334 6.44 24.23 1.39
N ASP A 335 7.68 24.65 1.14
CA ASP A 335 8.87 23.83 1.34
C ASP A 335 8.87 23.30 2.79
N PRO A 336 9.15 21.99 3.02
CA PRO A 336 9.23 21.39 4.36
C PRO A 336 10.17 22.11 5.33
N SER A 337 11.22 22.81 4.85
CA SER A 337 12.12 23.64 5.64
C SER A 337 11.43 24.80 6.36
N TRP A 338 10.21 25.19 5.94
CA TRP A 338 9.47 26.32 6.49
C TRP A 338 8.53 25.96 7.65
N ASN A 339 8.26 24.68 7.85
CA ASN A 339 7.49 24.19 9.00
C ASN A 339 8.22 24.37 10.34
N ALA A 340 9.46 24.83 10.32
CA ALA A 340 10.25 25.13 11.50
C ALA A 340 10.00 26.55 12.07
N ALA A 341 9.28 27.42 11.35
CA ALA A 341 8.90 28.74 11.85
C ALA A 341 7.80 28.61 12.89
N VAL A 342 8.00 29.14 14.07
CA VAL A 342 7.12 29.03 15.26
C VAL A 342 5.70 29.58 14.99
N SER A 343 5.53 30.40 13.94
CA SER A 343 4.26 31.06 13.59
C SER A 343 3.60 30.53 12.30
N TYR A 344 4.07 29.39 11.76
CA TYR A 344 3.51 28.85 10.52
C TYR A 344 2.28 27.98 10.78
N TRP A 345 1.12 28.39 10.24
CA TRP A 345 -0.15 27.68 10.41
C TRP A 345 -0.29 26.46 9.47
N GLY A 346 0.23 26.55 8.26
CA GLY A 346 0.13 25.49 7.26
C GLY A 346 -0.40 25.95 5.91
N VAL A 347 -0.78 24.97 5.09
CA VAL A 347 -1.34 25.20 3.74
C VAL A 347 -2.86 25.38 3.82
N VAL A 348 -3.37 26.38 3.11
CA VAL A 348 -4.78 26.73 3.01
C VAL A 348 -5.22 26.56 1.55
N ALA A 349 -5.54 25.32 1.15
CA ALA A 349 -5.92 25.00 -0.23
C ALA A 349 -7.40 24.60 -0.37
N SER A 350 -8.00 24.02 0.66
CA SER A 350 -9.40 23.57 0.64
C SER A 350 -10.33 24.55 1.35
N TYR A 351 -11.63 24.50 1.01
CA TYR A 351 -12.66 25.28 1.71
C TYR A 351 -12.65 25.03 3.23
N THR A 352 -12.46 23.80 3.67
CA THR A 352 -12.36 23.41 5.09
C THR A 352 -11.17 24.06 5.78
N GLN A 353 -10.02 24.12 5.12
CA GLN A 353 -8.82 24.79 5.63
C GLN A 353 -8.98 26.30 5.66
N LYS A 354 -9.61 26.90 4.62
CA LYS A 354 -9.97 28.33 4.59
C LYS A 354 -10.86 28.70 5.75
N GLN A 355 -11.87 27.89 6.06
CA GLN A 355 -12.75 28.08 7.20
C GLN A 355 -12.04 27.83 8.55
N ALA A 356 -11.13 26.88 8.63
CA ALA A 356 -10.38 26.58 9.85
C ALA A 356 -9.44 27.75 10.23
N LEU A 357 -8.72 28.30 9.24
CA LEU A 357 -7.89 29.50 9.47
C LEU A 357 -8.75 30.70 9.93
N LEU A 358 -9.88 30.91 9.25
CA LEU A 358 -10.81 32.00 9.61
C LEU A 358 -11.31 31.85 11.05
N LYS A 359 -11.74 30.64 11.46
CA LYS A 359 -12.17 30.37 12.84
C LYS A 359 -11.06 30.60 13.86
N GLN A 360 -9.84 30.23 13.56
CA GLN A 360 -8.71 30.47 14.45
C GLN A 360 -8.44 31.94 14.63
N LEU A 361 -8.43 32.73 13.55
CA LEU A 361 -8.23 34.16 13.60
C LEU A 361 -9.40 34.88 14.28
N GLN A 362 -10.64 34.36 14.16
CA GLN A 362 -11.80 34.85 14.92
C GLN A 362 -11.64 34.64 16.43
N ALA A 363 -11.07 33.49 16.82
CA ALA A 363 -10.85 33.17 18.24
C ALA A 363 -9.63 33.90 18.81
N GLN A 364 -8.60 34.12 18.01
CA GLN A 364 -7.34 34.78 18.41
C GLN A 364 -6.86 35.69 17.28
N PRO A 365 -7.28 36.97 17.27
CA PRO A 365 -6.79 37.93 16.29
C PRO A 365 -5.28 38.15 16.42
N VAL A 366 -4.60 38.28 15.28
CA VAL A 366 -3.14 38.42 15.22
C VAL A 366 -2.74 39.87 14.87
N ALA A 367 -1.53 40.28 15.28
CA ALA A 367 -1.00 41.59 14.90
C ALA A 367 -0.60 41.58 13.41
N HIS A 368 0.12 40.52 12.96
CA HIS A 368 0.58 40.41 11.60
C HIS A 368 0.18 39.07 11.01
N LEU A 369 -0.53 39.09 9.87
CA LEU A 369 -0.84 37.91 9.07
C LEU A 369 -0.08 37.99 7.75
N THR A 370 0.80 37.02 7.52
CA THR A 370 1.53 36.87 6.25
C THR A 370 0.97 35.70 5.46
N LEU A 371 0.44 36.00 4.26
CA LEU A 371 -0.03 34.97 3.34
C LEU A 371 0.95 34.83 2.19
N ARG A 372 1.43 33.63 1.98
CA ARG A 372 2.33 33.27 0.90
C ARG A 372 1.49 32.73 -0.26
N VAL A 373 1.69 33.26 -1.45
CA VAL A 373 0.93 32.88 -2.65
C VAL A 373 1.92 32.61 -3.78
N ALA A 374 1.72 31.52 -4.52
CA ALA A 374 2.54 31.27 -5.70
C ALA A 374 2.16 32.26 -6.82
N SER A 375 3.15 32.95 -7.37
CA SER A 375 2.98 33.91 -8.49
C SER A 375 2.55 33.24 -9.79
N SER A 376 2.64 31.90 -9.88
CA SER A 376 2.13 31.08 -10.98
C SER A 376 0.62 30.85 -10.96
N LEU A 377 -0.07 31.20 -9.86
CA LEU A 377 -1.52 31.09 -9.74
C LEU A 377 -2.18 32.38 -10.22
N THR A 378 -3.29 32.26 -10.97
CA THR A 378 -4.09 33.40 -11.42
C THR A 378 -4.73 34.09 -10.22
N PRO A 379 -4.56 35.41 -10.04
CA PRO A 379 -5.32 36.15 -9.05
C PRO A 379 -6.78 36.23 -9.49
N ASP A 380 -7.67 35.70 -8.66
CA ASP A 380 -9.11 35.75 -8.90
C ASP A 380 -9.85 36.55 -7.82
N ARG A 381 -11.11 36.88 -8.10
CA ARG A 381 -11.96 37.58 -7.12
C ARG A 381 -12.17 36.77 -5.85
N SER A 382 -12.20 35.45 -5.94
CA SER A 382 -12.39 34.58 -4.76
C SER A 382 -11.21 34.65 -3.81
N SER A 383 -10.00 34.75 -4.33
CA SER A 383 -8.78 34.98 -3.56
C SER A 383 -8.81 36.34 -2.85
N MET A 384 -9.23 37.40 -3.55
CA MET A 384 -9.33 38.72 -2.96
C MET A 384 -10.47 38.83 -1.92
N ARG A 385 -11.62 38.19 -2.15
CA ARG A 385 -12.68 38.08 -1.13
C ARG A 385 -12.20 37.32 0.09
N TYR A 386 -11.43 36.27 -0.09
CA TYR A 386 -10.84 35.53 1.03
C TYR A 386 -9.86 36.41 1.81
N LEU A 387 -8.95 37.13 1.16
CA LEU A 387 -8.05 38.08 1.80
C LEU A 387 -8.85 39.14 2.59
N ALA A 388 -9.89 39.71 1.99
CA ALA A 388 -10.76 40.69 2.65
C ALA A 388 -11.50 40.09 3.87
N SER A 389 -11.86 38.80 3.83
CA SER A 389 -12.50 38.11 4.96
C SER A 389 -11.57 37.87 6.15
N LEU A 390 -10.25 37.85 5.95
CA LEU A 390 -9.24 37.68 6.98
C LEU A 390 -8.83 39.02 7.61
N ALA A 391 -8.93 40.13 6.87
CA ALA A 391 -8.53 41.46 7.30
C ALA A 391 -9.14 41.90 8.66
N PRO A 392 -10.44 41.61 9.00
CA PRO A 392 -11.02 41.99 10.27
C PRO A 392 -10.36 41.37 11.51
N TYR A 393 -9.54 40.35 11.32
CA TYR A 393 -8.91 39.57 12.40
C TYR A 393 -7.39 39.76 12.46
N THR A 394 -6.85 40.74 11.73
CA THR A 394 -5.42 41.09 11.77
C THR A 394 -5.23 42.61 11.72
N GLN A 395 -4.22 43.13 12.39
CA GLN A 395 -3.88 44.56 12.31
C GLN A 395 -3.19 44.91 11.00
N ALA A 396 -2.39 43.94 10.45
CA ALA A 396 -1.72 44.09 9.18
C ALA A 396 -1.73 42.76 8.41
N LEU A 397 -2.18 42.83 7.15
CA LEU A 397 -2.12 41.71 6.21
C LEU A 397 -1.02 41.97 5.18
N LYS A 398 -0.12 41.02 5.02
CA LYS A 398 0.95 41.04 4.02
C LYS A 398 0.84 39.82 3.10
N VAL A 399 0.93 40.05 1.80
CA VAL A 399 0.99 38.98 0.80
C VAL A 399 2.42 38.87 0.30
N VAL A 400 3.00 37.66 0.34
CA VAL A 400 4.33 37.39 -0.20
C VAL A 400 4.18 36.52 -1.43
N LEU A 401 4.59 37.05 -2.58
CA LEU A 401 4.53 36.35 -3.86
C LEU A 401 5.78 35.50 -4.05
N ILE A 402 5.58 34.19 -4.20
CA ILE A 402 6.66 33.20 -4.28
C ILE A 402 6.75 32.62 -5.68
N ASP A 403 7.97 32.55 -6.19
CA ASP A 403 8.29 32.01 -7.50
C ASP A 403 8.42 30.49 -7.44
N ALA A 404 7.28 29.79 -7.38
CA ALA A 404 7.28 28.33 -7.24
C ALA A 404 7.42 27.55 -8.55
N ALA A 405 6.98 28.14 -9.70
CA ALA A 405 6.96 27.46 -10.99
C ALA A 405 6.96 28.44 -12.19
N GLY A 406 7.51 29.65 -12.00
CA GLY A 406 7.52 30.73 -12.99
C GLY A 406 6.58 31.89 -12.63
N ASP A 407 6.99 33.09 -13.04
CA ASP A 407 6.34 34.36 -12.68
C ASP A 407 5.15 34.74 -13.58
N THR A 408 4.38 33.77 -14.05
CA THR A 408 3.39 33.98 -15.13
C THR A 408 2.36 35.06 -14.78
N TYR A 409 1.96 35.19 -13.50
CA TYR A 409 0.92 36.13 -13.08
C TYR A 409 1.37 37.14 -12.01
N ARG A 410 2.68 37.25 -11.75
CA ARG A 410 3.21 38.16 -10.72
C ARG A 410 2.76 39.60 -10.92
N ALA A 411 2.87 40.11 -12.15
CA ALA A 411 2.43 41.48 -12.47
C ALA A 411 0.93 41.70 -12.21
N GLN A 412 0.09 40.71 -12.50
CA GLN A 412 -1.36 40.80 -12.25
C GLN A 412 -1.67 40.79 -10.77
N TRP A 413 -0.96 39.94 -9.96
CA TRP A 413 -1.07 39.97 -8.50
C TRP A 413 -0.67 41.32 -7.94
N GLN A 414 0.47 41.87 -8.35
CA GLN A 414 0.94 43.18 -7.89
C GLN A 414 -0.06 44.29 -8.21
N GLN A 415 -0.58 44.30 -9.44
CA GLN A 415 -1.58 45.27 -9.86
C GLN A 415 -2.86 45.16 -9.02
N LEU A 416 -3.31 43.94 -8.71
CA LEU A 416 -4.51 43.70 -7.95
C LEU A 416 -4.32 44.07 -6.47
N LEU A 417 -3.21 43.66 -5.86
CA LEU A 417 -2.89 43.99 -4.45
C LEU A 417 -2.71 45.49 -4.25
N GLN A 418 -2.06 46.17 -5.20
CA GLN A 418 -1.90 47.62 -5.21
C GLN A 418 -3.26 48.33 -5.32
N ARG A 419 -4.17 47.84 -6.15
CA ARG A 419 -5.52 48.39 -6.33
C ARG A 419 -6.33 48.38 -5.02
N TYR A 420 -6.12 47.38 -4.18
CA TYR A 420 -6.83 47.20 -2.90
C TYR A 420 -5.99 47.62 -1.69
N GLU A 421 -4.86 48.29 -1.91
CA GLU A 421 -3.96 48.79 -0.86
C GLU A 421 -3.49 47.70 0.12
N VAL A 422 -3.32 46.46 -0.35
CA VAL A 422 -2.79 45.34 0.46
C VAL A 422 -1.26 45.32 0.31
N ASN A 423 -0.57 45.26 1.46
CA ASN A 423 0.90 45.17 1.47
C ASN A 423 1.36 43.86 0.84
N TYR A 424 2.39 43.92 -0.04
CA TYR A 424 2.97 42.77 -0.69
C TYR A 424 4.49 42.90 -0.86
N ASP A 425 5.16 41.73 -1.00
CA ASP A 425 6.58 41.60 -1.41
C ASP A 425 6.73 40.67 -2.59
#